data_ecf8a6148eba90c62cae3614b0a9ca3e
#
_entry.id   ecf8a6148eba90c62cae3614b0a9ca3e
#
_cell.length_a   1.000
_cell.length_b   1.000
_cell.length_c   1.000
_cell.angle_alpha   90.00
_cell.angle_beta   90.00
_cell.angle_gamma   90.00
#
_symmetry.space_group_name_H-M   'P 1'
#
loop_
_entity.id
_entity.type
_entity.pdbx_description
1 polymer ?
#
loop_
_entity_poly.entity_id
_entity_poly.type
_entity_poly.pdbx_seq_one_letter_code
_entity_poly.pdbx_strand_id
1 'polypeptide(L)'
;MQVPAPFEYERATSVEDALAILARLGPEARLVAGGHSLLPMMKLRLAAPEHLVDINDLKELDYIKGEGDELCIGALTRHRALLESDLLVEHFPIFRDAEHVIADPIVRNRGTIGGALCQADPSEDLSAVCAATHAQLVIQGKDGRRTIPASEFHRGPYETAVGEGEILVEIRLPLRGGGGSAYEKVERRAGDWAVAVAGAAVWLEEGRIADAGLGLAAVGAEGFGARAAEDVLRGQEASEDLFAEAARVSGESCRPTADQRGSVEYKRHLASELTKRALRRAVERASKGA
;
A
#
# COMPACT_ATOMS: atom_id res chain seq x y z
N MET A 1 -9.27 -21.93 23.32
CA MET A 1 -9.86 -20.85 22.47
C MET A 1 -9.14 -19.56 22.84
N GLN A 2 -8.53 -18.90 21.86
CA GLN A 2 -7.88 -17.61 22.12
C GLN A 2 -8.98 -16.52 22.12
N VAL A 3 -9.19 -15.89 23.26
CA VAL A 3 -10.19 -14.87 23.49
C VAL A 3 -9.49 -13.54 23.73
N PRO A 4 -9.89 -12.44 23.08
CA PRO A 4 -9.37 -11.10 23.33
C PRO A 4 -9.47 -10.69 24.82
N ALA A 5 -8.73 -9.67 25.22
CA ALA A 5 -9.01 -8.95 26.46
C ALA A 5 -10.42 -8.33 26.37
N PRO A 6 -11.10 -8.07 27.50
CA PRO A 6 -12.34 -7.28 27.47
C PRO A 6 -12.12 -5.92 26.81
N PHE A 7 -13.10 -5.47 26.07
CA PHE A 7 -13.10 -4.14 25.42
C PHE A 7 -14.53 -3.63 25.32
N GLU A 8 -14.68 -2.33 25.28
CA GLU A 8 -15.92 -1.65 24.95
C GLU A 8 -16.01 -1.43 23.43
N TYR A 9 -17.23 -1.37 22.89
CA TYR A 9 -17.46 -1.24 21.47
C TYR A 9 -18.43 -0.10 21.17
N GLU A 10 -18.01 0.79 20.27
CA GLU A 10 -18.84 1.86 19.75
C GLU A 10 -18.82 1.84 18.22
N ARG A 11 -19.95 2.21 17.60
CA ARG A 11 -20.08 2.30 16.16
C ARG A 11 -20.22 3.77 15.76
N ALA A 12 -19.32 4.24 14.91
CA ALA A 12 -19.40 5.57 14.34
C ALA A 12 -20.43 5.63 13.21
N THR A 13 -21.12 6.77 13.10
CA THR A 13 -22.15 7.04 12.10
C THR A 13 -21.69 7.97 10.98
N SER A 14 -20.58 8.67 11.18
CA SER A 14 -19.87 9.51 10.19
C SER A 14 -18.40 9.62 10.54
N VAL A 15 -17.58 10.20 9.65
CA VAL A 15 -16.17 10.49 9.93
C VAL A 15 -16.04 11.47 11.10
N GLU A 16 -16.88 12.50 11.16
CA GLU A 16 -16.91 13.48 12.25
C GLU A 16 -17.25 12.82 13.59
N ASP A 17 -18.20 11.88 13.59
CA ASP A 17 -18.57 11.11 14.77
C ASP A 17 -17.42 10.21 15.23
N ALA A 18 -16.74 9.52 14.30
CA ALA A 18 -15.54 8.72 14.60
C ALA A 18 -14.44 9.57 15.23
N LEU A 19 -14.16 10.77 14.70
CA LEU A 19 -13.18 11.71 15.26
C LEU A 19 -13.59 12.19 16.67
N ALA A 20 -14.88 12.47 16.89
CA ALA A 20 -15.40 12.88 18.20
C ALA A 20 -15.27 11.74 19.24
N ILE A 21 -15.56 10.50 18.85
CA ILE A 21 -15.39 9.32 19.70
C ILE A 21 -13.91 9.12 20.04
N LEU A 22 -13.00 9.17 19.05
CA LEU A 22 -11.55 9.06 19.27
C LEU A 22 -11.03 10.16 20.23
N ALA A 23 -11.47 11.41 20.03
CA ALA A 23 -11.08 12.52 20.90
C ALA A 23 -11.57 12.34 22.35
N ARG A 24 -12.74 11.72 22.56
CA ARG A 24 -13.30 11.44 23.87
C ARG A 24 -12.60 10.28 24.59
N LEU A 25 -12.28 9.21 23.83
CA LEU A 25 -11.72 7.97 24.38
C LEU A 25 -10.19 7.99 24.47
N GLY A 26 -9.52 8.84 23.69
CA GLY A 26 -8.06 9.00 23.73
C GLY A 26 -7.29 7.79 23.17
N PRO A 27 -6.02 7.59 23.60
CA PRO A 27 -5.09 6.64 23.00
C PRO A 27 -5.46 5.17 23.22
N GLU A 28 -6.36 4.86 24.14
CA GLU A 28 -6.83 3.49 24.39
C GLU A 28 -7.87 3.01 23.36
N ALA A 29 -8.36 3.92 22.50
CA ALA A 29 -9.27 3.59 21.42
C ALA A 29 -8.51 3.15 20.17
N ARG A 30 -9.07 2.17 19.46
CA ARG A 30 -8.61 1.73 18.13
C ARG A 30 -9.77 1.66 17.16
N LEU A 31 -9.52 2.20 15.96
CA LEU A 31 -10.47 2.01 14.85
C LEU A 31 -10.48 0.55 14.39
N VAL A 32 -11.65 0.03 14.11
CA VAL A 32 -11.82 -1.24 13.42
C VAL A 32 -12.54 -1.03 12.10
N ALA A 33 -11.84 -1.36 10.99
CA ALA A 33 -12.38 -1.45 9.64
C ALA A 33 -12.61 -2.93 9.30
N GLY A 34 -11.87 -3.51 8.34
CA GLY A 34 -11.97 -4.92 7.97
C GLY A 34 -11.72 -5.92 9.11
N GLY A 35 -10.92 -5.55 10.11
CA GLY A 35 -10.63 -6.34 11.30
C GLY A 35 -9.63 -7.49 11.09
N HIS A 36 -9.12 -7.71 9.88
CA HIS A 36 -8.31 -8.89 9.54
C HIS A 36 -6.86 -8.85 10.02
N SER A 37 -6.38 -7.70 10.51
CA SER A 37 -5.13 -7.58 11.25
C SER A 37 -5.40 -7.41 12.76
N LEU A 38 -6.24 -6.46 13.12
CA LEU A 38 -6.49 -6.10 14.52
C LEU A 38 -7.10 -7.27 15.34
N LEU A 39 -8.14 -7.94 14.83
CA LEU A 39 -8.80 -9.02 15.58
C LEU A 39 -7.89 -10.24 15.81
N PRO A 40 -7.08 -10.72 14.85
CA PRO A 40 -6.04 -11.71 15.11
C PRO A 40 -5.04 -11.27 16.18
N MET A 41 -4.55 -10.02 16.12
CA MET A 41 -3.64 -9.48 17.13
C MET A 41 -4.27 -9.45 18.53
N MET A 42 -5.54 -9.06 18.63
CA MET A 42 -6.29 -9.08 19.88
C MET A 42 -6.47 -10.50 20.43
N LYS A 43 -6.76 -11.50 19.57
CA LYS A 43 -6.87 -12.91 19.97
C LYS A 43 -5.53 -13.46 20.48
N LEU A 44 -4.42 -13.00 19.94
CA LEU A 44 -3.06 -13.35 20.37
C LEU A 44 -2.55 -12.50 21.54
N ARG A 45 -3.33 -11.53 22.01
CA ARG A 45 -2.95 -10.56 23.06
C ARG A 45 -1.75 -9.69 22.69
N LEU A 46 -1.49 -9.52 21.40
CA LEU A 46 -0.49 -8.58 20.85
C LEU A 46 -1.04 -7.15 20.79
N ALA A 47 -2.34 -6.99 20.75
CA ALA A 47 -3.05 -5.73 20.91
C ALA A 47 -4.17 -5.92 21.94
N ALA A 48 -4.33 -4.98 22.85
CA ALA A 48 -5.36 -4.99 23.89
C ALA A 48 -5.98 -3.61 24.08
N PRO A 49 -6.63 -3.03 23.03
CA PRO A 49 -7.32 -1.74 23.17
C PRO A 49 -8.48 -1.88 24.15
N GLU A 50 -8.71 -0.84 24.96
CA GLU A 50 -9.86 -0.80 25.86
C GLU A 50 -11.17 -0.49 25.11
N HIS A 51 -11.06 0.21 23.96
CA HIS A 51 -12.20 0.63 23.16
C HIS A 51 -11.98 0.31 21.67
N LEU A 52 -12.99 -0.28 21.03
CA LEU A 52 -13.07 -0.43 19.57
C LEU A 52 -14.08 0.56 19.01
N VAL A 53 -13.65 1.36 18.04
CA VAL A 53 -14.48 2.29 17.28
C VAL A 53 -14.69 1.71 15.88
N ASP A 54 -15.87 1.19 15.61
CA ASP A 54 -16.22 0.55 14.35
C ASP A 54 -16.60 1.60 13.31
N ILE A 55 -15.86 1.61 12.19
CA ILE A 55 -16.09 2.51 11.05
C ILE A 55 -16.57 1.77 9.80
N ASN A 56 -16.92 0.49 9.88
CA ASN A 56 -17.29 -0.34 8.71
C ASN A 56 -18.49 0.17 7.93
N ASP A 57 -19.40 0.91 8.56
CA ASP A 57 -20.63 1.39 7.93
C ASP A 57 -20.49 2.80 7.32
N LEU A 58 -19.31 3.42 7.39
CA LEU A 58 -19.04 4.74 6.81
C LEU A 58 -18.89 4.63 5.29
N LYS A 59 -20.01 4.52 4.58
CA LYS A 59 -20.06 4.34 3.11
C LYS A 59 -19.41 5.50 2.35
N GLU A 60 -19.33 6.66 2.96
CA GLU A 60 -18.62 7.83 2.44
C GLU A 60 -17.11 7.60 2.25
N LEU A 61 -16.55 6.53 2.84
CA LEU A 61 -15.17 6.10 2.70
C LEU A 61 -15.01 4.84 1.82
N ASP A 62 -16.07 4.35 1.19
CA ASP A 62 -16.05 3.14 0.34
C ASP A 62 -16.41 3.51 -1.11
N TYR A 63 -15.41 3.90 -1.89
CA TYR A 63 -15.56 4.30 -3.28
C TYR A 63 -14.25 4.20 -4.06
N ILE A 64 -14.38 4.08 -5.40
CA ILE A 64 -13.32 4.30 -6.39
C ILE A 64 -13.90 5.20 -7.46
N LYS A 65 -13.33 6.39 -7.67
CA LYS A 65 -13.84 7.38 -8.62
C LYS A 65 -12.72 8.20 -9.25
N GLY A 66 -12.93 8.66 -10.48
CA GLY A 66 -12.12 9.73 -11.09
C GLY A 66 -12.59 11.09 -10.61
N GLU A 67 -11.67 11.99 -10.29
CA GLU A 67 -11.96 13.36 -9.86
C GLU A 67 -10.89 14.32 -10.41
N GLY A 68 -11.22 15.04 -11.49
CA GLY A 68 -10.24 15.88 -12.18
C GLY A 68 -9.14 15.04 -12.83
N ASP A 69 -7.90 15.31 -12.43
CA ASP A 69 -6.69 14.62 -12.86
C ASP A 69 -6.20 13.56 -11.84
N GLU A 70 -7.07 13.14 -10.94
CA GLU A 70 -6.79 12.13 -9.92
C GLU A 70 -7.80 10.97 -9.97
N LEU A 71 -7.34 9.77 -9.58
CA LEU A 71 -8.18 8.65 -9.24
C LEU A 71 -8.19 8.54 -7.71
N CYS A 72 -9.38 8.69 -7.12
CA CYS A 72 -9.59 8.71 -5.68
C CYS A 72 -10.17 7.39 -5.19
N ILE A 73 -9.58 6.82 -4.12
CA ILE A 73 -9.99 5.59 -3.47
C ILE A 73 -10.29 5.89 -2.01
N GLY A 74 -11.51 5.65 -1.56
CA GLY A 74 -11.87 5.79 -0.15
C GLY A 74 -11.17 4.75 0.73
N ALA A 75 -10.80 5.12 1.94
CA ALA A 75 -9.98 4.26 2.81
C ALA A 75 -10.68 2.96 3.25
N LEU A 76 -12.02 2.88 3.19
CA LEU A 76 -12.77 1.66 3.49
C LEU A 76 -13.05 0.78 2.28
N THR A 77 -12.57 1.16 1.09
CA THR A 77 -12.66 0.33 -0.11
C THR A 77 -12.01 -1.04 0.15
N ARG A 78 -12.78 -2.10 -0.13
CA ARG A 78 -12.36 -3.48 0.12
C ARG A 78 -11.33 -3.93 -0.92
N HIS A 79 -10.41 -4.81 -0.52
CA HIS A 79 -9.49 -5.47 -1.45
C HIS A 79 -10.20 -6.09 -2.65
N ARG A 80 -11.37 -6.71 -2.44
CA ARG A 80 -12.18 -7.23 -3.52
C ARG A 80 -12.61 -6.16 -4.53
N ALA A 81 -13.03 -4.98 -4.06
CA ALA A 81 -13.42 -3.89 -4.94
C ALA A 81 -12.23 -3.33 -5.75
N LEU A 82 -11.03 -3.28 -5.14
CA LEU A 82 -9.80 -2.93 -5.85
C LEU A 82 -9.47 -3.95 -6.95
N LEU A 83 -9.58 -5.24 -6.65
CA LEU A 83 -9.36 -6.34 -7.60
C LEU A 83 -10.30 -6.28 -8.81
N GLU A 84 -11.58 -5.98 -8.56
CA GLU A 84 -12.67 -6.00 -9.55
C GLU A 84 -12.84 -4.66 -10.30
N SER A 85 -12.14 -3.60 -9.92
CA SER A 85 -12.30 -2.27 -10.50
C SER A 85 -11.69 -2.16 -11.89
N ASP A 86 -12.54 -1.95 -12.92
CA ASP A 86 -12.08 -1.70 -14.28
C ASP A 86 -11.34 -0.37 -14.39
N LEU A 87 -11.77 0.66 -13.63
CA LEU A 87 -11.12 1.97 -13.59
C LEU A 87 -9.66 1.88 -13.10
N LEU A 88 -9.40 1.06 -12.06
CA LEU A 88 -8.02 0.81 -11.61
C LEU A 88 -7.21 0.01 -12.62
N VAL A 89 -7.81 -0.95 -13.31
CA VAL A 89 -7.12 -1.73 -14.34
C VAL A 89 -6.73 -0.88 -15.53
N GLU A 90 -7.59 0.03 -15.93
CA GLU A 90 -7.35 0.94 -17.05
C GLU A 90 -6.14 1.84 -16.78
N HIS A 91 -6.05 2.43 -15.58
CA HIS A 91 -5.04 3.43 -15.26
C HIS A 91 -3.85 2.89 -14.45
N PHE A 92 -4.11 1.96 -13.53
CA PHE A 92 -3.12 1.42 -12.59
C PHE A 92 -3.27 -0.11 -12.43
N PRO A 93 -2.95 -0.89 -13.48
CA PRO A 93 -3.08 -2.36 -13.42
C PRO A 93 -2.27 -3.03 -12.30
N ILE A 94 -1.32 -2.34 -11.71
CA ILE A 94 -0.55 -2.78 -10.53
C ILE A 94 -1.46 -3.18 -9.36
N PHE A 95 -2.61 -2.51 -9.16
CA PHE A 95 -3.56 -2.87 -8.10
C PHE A 95 -4.13 -4.27 -8.32
N ARG A 96 -4.57 -4.58 -9.55
CA ARG A 96 -5.08 -5.93 -9.87
C ARG A 96 -4.00 -6.99 -9.73
N ASP A 97 -2.77 -6.72 -10.17
CA ASP A 97 -1.65 -7.64 -10.01
C ASP A 97 -1.40 -7.94 -8.52
N ALA A 98 -1.38 -6.92 -7.66
CA ALA A 98 -1.18 -7.08 -6.21
C ALA A 98 -2.34 -7.83 -5.56
N GLU A 99 -3.58 -7.43 -5.84
CA GLU A 99 -4.77 -8.02 -5.23
C GLU A 99 -4.98 -9.50 -5.58
N HIS A 100 -4.48 -9.96 -6.74
CA HIS A 100 -4.51 -11.38 -7.09
C HIS A 100 -3.68 -12.26 -6.14
N VAL A 101 -2.63 -11.71 -5.54
CA VAL A 101 -1.71 -12.43 -4.65
C VAL A 101 -1.85 -12.02 -3.17
N ILE A 102 -2.78 -11.11 -2.85
CA ILE A 102 -3.07 -10.72 -1.46
C ILE A 102 -4.04 -11.74 -0.85
N ALA A 103 -3.55 -12.49 0.15
CA ALA A 103 -4.33 -13.33 1.03
C ALA A 103 -5.33 -14.29 0.31
N ASP A 104 -6.54 -14.39 0.81
CA ASP A 104 -7.62 -15.21 0.29
C ASP A 104 -8.92 -14.40 0.10
N PRO A 105 -9.96 -14.96 -0.55
CA PRO A 105 -11.23 -14.25 -0.75
C PRO A 105 -11.91 -13.81 0.55
N ILE A 106 -11.73 -14.54 1.66
CA ILE A 106 -12.35 -14.19 2.96
C ILE A 106 -11.74 -12.88 3.46
N VAL A 107 -10.41 -12.78 3.40
CA VAL A 107 -9.68 -11.56 3.76
C VAL A 107 -10.04 -10.42 2.82
N ARG A 108 -10.00 -10.64 1.50
CA ARG A 108 -10.31 -9.58 0.50
C ARG A 108 -11.73 -9.05 0.59
N ASN A 109 -12.70 -9.85 1.01
CA ASN A 109 -14.08 -9.40 1.22
C ASN A 109 -14.25 -8.48 2.44
N ARG A 110 -13.31 -8.45 3.35
CA ARG A 110 -13.39 -7.68 4.60
C ARG A 110 -12.28 -6.64 4.75
N GLY A 111 -11.05 -7.00 4.42
CA GLY A 111 -9.90 -6.10 4.46
C GLY A 111 -10.11 -4.86 3.60
N THR A 112 -9.52 -3.73 4.01
CA THR A 112 -9.65 -2.43 3.36
C THR A 112 -8.28 -1.85 3.05
N ILE A 113 -8.17 -1.05 1.99
CA ILE A 113 -6.91 -0.38 1.64
C ILE A 113 -6.39 0.49 2.79
N GLY A 114 -7.25 1.31 3.41
CA GLY A 114 -6.85 2.14 4.54
C GLY A 114 -6.42 1.32 5.76
N GLY A 115 -7.07 0.18 6.01
CA GLY A 115 -6.69 -0.75 7.08
C GLY A 115 -5.32 -1.38 6.85
N ALA A 116 -5.01 -1.79 5.61
CA ALA A 116 -3.72 -2.32 5.21
C ALA A 116 -2.61 -1.28 5.41
N LEU A 117 -2.77 -0.08 4.85
CA LEU A 117 -1.79 1.01 4.99
C LEU A 117 -1.58 1.43 6.44
N CYS A 118 -2.66 1.58 7.24
CA CYS A 118 -2.57 1.98 8.64
C CYS A 118 -2.03 0.88 9.57
N GLN A 119 -2.09 -0.40 9.16
CA GLN A 119 -1.43 -1.49 9.88
C GLN A 119 0.09 -1.35 9.81
N ALA A 120 0.63 -0.80 8.72
CA ALA A 120 2.05 -0.54 8.49
C ALA A 120 2.94 -1.77 8.74
N ASP A 121 2.47 -2.97 8.37
CA ASP A 121 3.31 -4.17 8.39
C ASP A 121 4.39 -4.04 7.30
N PRO A 122 5.68 -4.27 7.63
CA PRO A 122 6.76 -4.17 6.63
C PRO A 122 6.61 -5.09 5.41
N SER A 123 5.76 -6.11 5.48
CA SER A 123 5.46 -7.06 4.40
C SER A 123 4.12 -6.79 3.71
N GLU A 124 3.52 -5.62 3.96
CA GLU A 124 2.22 -5.25 3.41
C GLU A 124 2.36 -4.85 1.93
N ASP A 125 1.50 -5.41 1.09
CA ASP A 125 1.59 -5.33 -0.36
C ASP A 125 1.19 -3.93 -0.91
N LEU A 126 0.07 -3.35 -0.43
CA LEU A 126 -0.47 -2.10 -0.98
C LEU A 126 0.35 -0.87 -0.63
N SER A 127 1.18 -0.92 0.42
CA SER A 127 2.13 0.15 0.73
C SER A 127 3.17 0.30 -0.38
N ALA A 128 3.67 -0.83 -0.92
CA ALA A 128 4.56 -0.81 -2.09
C ALA A 128 3.83 -0.34 -3.35
N VAL A 129 2.56 -0.72 -3.54
CA VAL A 129 1.74 -0.22 -4.66
C VAL A 129 1.56 1.29 -4.59
N CYS A 130 1.21 1.83 -3.42
CA CYS A 130 1.05 3.27 -3.21
C CYS A 130 2.36 4.04 -3.39
N ALA A 131 3.50 3.49 -2.95
CA ALA A 131 4.81 4.09 -3.17
C ALA A 131 5.14 4.13 -4.67
N ALA A 132 4.98 3.02 -5.40
CA ALA A 132 5.24 2.94 -6.84
C ALA A 132 4.36 3.88 -7.68
N THR A 133 3.12 4.11 -7.28
CA THR A 133 2.17 4.96 -8.01
C THR A 133 2.23 6.43 -7.59
N HIS A 134 3.17 6.81 -6.72
CA HIS A 134 3.29 8.16 -6.15
C HIS A 134 1.98 8.65 -5.51
N ALA A 135 1.27 7.73 -4.85
CA ALA A 135 -0.01 8.02 -4.22
C ALA A 135 0.10 9.13 -3.16
N GLN A 136 -0.96 9.91 -3.05
CA GLN A 136 -1.16 10.91 -2.00
C GLN A 136 -2.19 10.38 -1.00
N LEU A 137 -1.91 10.50 0.29
CA LEU A 137 -2.74 9.97 1.36
C LEU A 137 -3.39 11.11 2.13
N VAL A 138 -4.72 11.12 2.18
CA VAL A 138 -5.51 12.18 2.82
C VAL A 138 -5.89 11.72 4.24
N ILE A 139 -5.41 12.45 5.22
CA ILE A 139 -5.67 12.23 6.64
C ILE A 139 -6.60 13.34 7.13
N GLN A 140 -7.66 12.97 7.84
CA GLN A 140 -8.60 13.89 8.45
C GLN A 140 -8.48 13.87 9.96
N GLY A 141 -8.35 15.04 10.57
CA GLY A 141 -8.40 15.28 12.00
C GLY A 141 -9.42 16.37 12.34
N LYS A 142 -9.45 16.78 13.61
CA LYS A 142 -10.35 17.82 14.10
C LYS A 142 -10.16 19.19 13.40
N ASP A 143 -8.94 19.48 12.96
CA ASP A 143 -8.56 20.76 12.35
C ASP A 143 -8.71 20.73 10.80
N GLY A 144 -9.26 19.66 10.24
CA GLY A 144 -9.48 19.49 8.81
C GLY A 144 -8.66 18.36 8.19
N ARG A 145 -8.47 18.44 6.86
CA ARG A 145 -7.74 17.46 6.07
C ARG A 145 -6.34 17.92 5.75
N ARG A 146 -5.40 16.99 5.74
CA ARG A 146 -4.04 17.17 5.22
C ARG A 146 -3.68 16.03 4.29
N THR A 147 -2.85 16.32 3.31
CA THR A 147 -2.38 15.33 2.34
C THR A 147 -0.88 15.15 2.47
N ILE A 148 -0.42 13.91 2.41
CA ILE A 148 0.99 13.56 2.45
C ILE A 148 1.31 12.52 1.39
N PRO A 149 2.51 12.50 0.81
CA PRO A 149 2.91 11.46 -0.13
C PRO A 149 3.04 10.10 0.56
N ALA A 150 2.75 9.01 -0.16
CA ALA A 150 2.87 7.64 0.36
C ALA A 150 4.27 7.34 0.91
N SER A 151 5.32 7.93 0.30
CA SER A 151 6.71 7.78 0.76
C SER A 151 7.00 8.37 2.14
N GLU A 152 6.13 9.21 2.68
CA GLU A 152 6.24 9.84 4.01
C GLU A 152 5.20 9.31 5.01
N PHE A 153 4.32 8.40 4.56
CA PHE A 153 3.24 7.89 5.39
C PHE A 153 3.74 6.91 6.45
N HIS A 154 4.63 5.99 6.08
CA HIS A 154 5.19 5.01 7.00
C HIS A 154 6.45 5.55 7.67
N ARG A 155 6.44 5.62 9.01
CA ARG A 155 7.55 6.12 9.83
C ARG A 155 8.43 5.01 10.39
N GLY A 156 7.90 3.79 10.42
CA GLY A 156 8.56 2.58 10.91
C GLY A 156 7.61 1.39 10.87
N PRO A 157 8.08 0.21 11.28
CA PRO A 157 7.23 -0.97 11.40
C PRO A 157 6.05 -0.69 12.36
N TYR A 158 4.81 -0.86 11.86
CA TYR A 158 3.57 -0.61 12.59
C TYR A 158 3.39 0.85 13.05
N GLU A 159 4.08 1.79 12.40
CA GLU A 159 4.02 3.21 12.69
C GLU A 159 3.75 4.03 11.42
N THR A 160 2.75 4.91 11.49
CA THR A 160 2.34 5.77 10.38
C THR A 160 2.34 7.25 10.76
N ALA A 161 2.11 8.10 9.76
CA ALA A 161 1.93 9.54 9.95
C ALA A 161 0.53 9.92 10.47
N VAL A 162 -0.40 8.95 10.60
CA VAL A 162 -1.71 9.19 11.23
C VAL A 162 -1.51 9.44 12.71
N GLY A 163 -1.85 10.64 13.15
CA GLY A 163 -1.72 11.07 14.56
C GLY A 163 -2.88 10.60 15.42
N GLU A 164 -2.75 10.85 16.72
CA GLU A 164 -3.85 10.63 17.67
C GLU A 164 -5.07 11.49 17.28
N GLY A 165 -6.26 10.88 17.26
CA GLY A 165 -7.49 11.56 16.84
C GLY A 165 -7.56 11.88 15.35
N GLU A 166 -6.75 11.24 14.50
CA GLU A 166 -6.81 11.35 13.04
C GLU A 166 -7.26 10.03 12.39
N ILE A 167 -7.78 10.13 11.17
CA ILE A 167 -8.24 9.00 10.36
C ILE A 167 -7.72 9.16 8.94
N LEU A 168 -7.13 8.09 8.35
CA LEU A 168 -6.89 8.02 6.91
C LEU A 168 -8.24 7.86 6.20
N VAL A 169 -8.56 8.80 5.31
CA VAL A 169 -9.89 8.85 4.66
C VAL A 169 -9.85 8.55 3.17
N GLU A 170 -8.73 8.84 2.47
CA GLU A 170 -8.67 8.71 1.02
C GLU A 170 -7.22 8.47 0.55
N ILE A 171 -7.09 7.73 -0.55
CA ILE A 171 -5.86 7.55 -1.32
C ILE A 171 -6.10 8.17 -2.70
N ARG A 172 -5.20 9.03 -3.16
CA ARG A 172 -5.25 9.71 -4.45
C ARG A 172 -4.11 9.28 -5.33
N LEU A 173 -4.41 8.94 -6.56
CA LEU A 173 -3.45 8.51 -7.58
C LEU A 173 -3.46 9.52 -8.72
N PRO A 174 -2.31 10.16 -9.06
CA PRO A 174 -2.27 11.14 -10.15
C PRO A 174 -2.49 10.46 -11.50
N LEU A 175 -3.50 10.86 -12.25
CA LEU A 175 -3.76 10.40 -13.61
C LEU A 175 -2.80 11.09 -14.57
N ARG A 176 -1.99 10.31 -15.27
CA ARG A 176 -1.02 10.78 -16.26
C ARG A 176 -1.10 9.92 -17.50
N GLY A 177 -1.03 10.55 -18.70
CA GLY A 177 -0.92 9.79 -19.95
C GLY A 177 0.38 9.02 -20.07
N GLY A 178 0.42 8.02 -20.94
CA GLY A 178 1.63 7.22 -21.22
C GLY A 178 2.08 6.34 -20.06
N GLY A 179 1.19 6.06 -19.10
CA GLY A 179 1.51 5.29 -17.91
C GLY A 179 1.36 3.78 -18.09
N GLY A 180 2.21 3.03 -17.39
CA GLY A 180 2.07 1.58 -17.23
C GLY A 180 2.62 1.15 -15.88
N SER A 181 2.02 0.13 -15.29
CA SER A 181 2.42 -0.32 -13.95
C SER A 181 2.28 -1.83 -13.78
N ALA A 182 3.09 -2.42 -12.90
CA ALA A 182 3.10 -3.85 -12.64
C ALA A 182 3.58 -4.18 -11.22
N TYR A 183 3.21 -5.35 -10.75
CA TYR A 183 3.56 -5.87 -9.43
C TYR A 183 4.10 -7.28 -9.52
N GLU A 184 5.16 -7.55 -8.77
CA GLU A 184 5.81 -8.86 -8.66
C GLU A 184 6.01 -9.22 -7.19
N LYS A 185 5.69 -10.45 -6.82
CA LYS A 185 5.80 -10.96 -5.45
C LYS A 185 6.39 -12.36 -5.43
N VAL A 186 7.24 -12.60 -4.45
CA VAL A 186 7.64 -13.95 -4.05
C VAL A 186 7.06 -14.24 -2.68
N GLU A 187 6.35 -15.33 -2.59
CA GLU A 187 5.74 -15.88 -1.37
C GLU A 187 6.03 -17.37 -1.26
N ARG A 188 5.93 -17.97 -0.07
CA ARG A 188 6.20 -19.39 0.14
C ARG A 188 5.04 -20.30 -0.30
N ARG A 189 3.83 -19.78 -0.24
CA ARG A 189 2.58 -20.43 -0.65
C ARG A 189 1.58 -19.34 -1.03
N ALA A 190 0.61 -19.67 -1.86
CA ALA A 190 -0.41 -18.73 -2.35
C ALA A 190 -1.11 -18.02 -1.19
N GLY A 191 -1.15 -16.68 -1.23
CA GLY A 191 -1.78 -15.83 -0.24
C GLY A 191 -0.99 -15.64 1.07
N ASP A 192 0.28 -16.08 1.13
CA ASP A 192 1.16 -15.83 2.29
C ASP A 192 1.69 -14.38 2.28
N TRP A 193 2.24 -13.98 3.40
CA TRP A 193 3.06 -12.77 3.50
C TRP A 193 4.28 -12.85 2.57
N ALA A 194 4.65 -11.73 2.00
CA ALA A 194 5.76 -11.67 1.06
C ALA A 194 7.10 -12.09 1.67
N VAL A 195 7.93 -12.73 0.86
CA VAL A 195 9.38 -12.84 1.06
C VAL A 195 10.06 -11.59 0.53
N ALA A 196 9.61 -11.13 -0.64
CA ALA A 196 9.98 -9.88 -1.28
C ALA A 196 8.90 -9.46 -2.26
N VAL A 197 8.77 -8.15 -2.45
CA VAL A 197 7.85 -7.51 -3.38
C VAL A 197 8.58 -6.43 -4.15
N ALA A 198 8.23 -6.26 -5.42
CA ALA A 198 8.53 -5.06 -6.18
C ALA A 198 7.31 -4.63 -7.01
N GLY A 199 6.90 -3.38 -6.86
CA GLY A 199 5.98 -2.66 -7.74
C GLY A 199 6.74 -1.65 -8.58
N ALA A 200 6.31 -1.44 -9.83
CA ALA A 200 6.83 -0.38 -10.69
C ALA A 200 5.67 0.33 -11.40
N ALA A 201 5.75 1.63 -11.48
CA ALA A 201 4.96 2.45 -12.37
C ALA A 201 5.90 3.34 -13.20
N VAL A 202 5.66 3.45 -14.50
CA VAL A 202 6.45 4.26 -15.42
C VAL A 202 5.53 5.12 -16.26
N TRP A 203 6.00 6.31 -16.61
CA TRP A 203 5.33 7.22 -17.54
C TRP A 203 6.29 7.53 -18.68
N LEU A 204 5.84 7.26 -19.90
CA LEU A 204 6.65 7.44 -21.10
C LEU A 204 6.27 8.73 -21.83
N GLU A 205 7.28 9.52 -22.21
CA GLU A 205 7.14 10.67 -23.11
C GLU A 205 8.21 10.54 -24.20
N GLU A 206 7.80 10.63 -25.46
CA GLU A 206 8.70 10.52 -26.65
C GLU A 206 9.62 9.29 -26.61
N GLY A 207 9.13 8.15 -26.09
CA GLY A 207 9.88 6.90 -25.99
C GLY A 207 10.89 6.82 -24.82
N ARG A 208 10.93 7.84 -23.96
CA ARG A 208 11.77 7.86 -22.76
C ARG A 208 10.93 7.76 -21.49
N ILE A 209 11.55 7.27 -20.43
CA ILE A 209 10.93 7.24 -19.10
C ILE A 209 10.98 8.65 -18.51
N ALA A 210 9.88 9.40 -18.67
CA ALA A 210 9.75 10.76 -18.12
C ALA A 210 9.72 10.73 -16.60
N ASP A 211 9.01 9.75 -16.01
CA ASP A 211 8.99 9.51 -14.56
C ASP A 211 8.82 8.03 -14.27
N ALA A 212 9.27 7.62 -13.09
CA ALA A 212 9.14 6.26 -12.60
C ALA A 212 8.97 6.26 -11.09
N GLY A 213 8.11 5.37 -10.59
CA GLY A 213 7.99 5.07 -9.18
C GLY A 213 8.24 3.58 -8.92
N LEU A 214 8.98 3.28 -7.86
CA LEU A 214 9.31 1.94 -7.44
C LEU A 214 8.86 1.69 -6.00
N GLY A 215 8.14 0.60 -5.77
CA GLY A 215 7.69 0.19 -4.46
C GLY A 215 8.24 -1.17 -4.06
N LEU A 216 8.77 -1.29 -2.84
CA LEU A 216 9.39 -2.51 -2.32
C LEU A 216 8.82 -2.83 -0.94
N ALA A 217 8.40 -4.08 -0.70
CA ALA A 217 7.97 -4.55 0.61
C ALA A 217 8.70 -5.83 1.03
N ALA A 218 8.69 -6.14 2.34
CA ALA A 218 9.35 -7.26 2.99
C ALA A 218 10.89 -7.27 2.92
N VAL A 219 11.50 -6.20 2.39
CA VAL A 219 12.96 -6.11 2.16
C VAL A 219 13.62 -4.92 2.88
N GLY A 220 12.88 -4.25 3.77
CA GLY A 220 13.39 -3.14 4.57
C GLY A 220 13.72 -1.90 3.73
N ALA A 221 12.90 -1.59 2.74
CA ALA A 221 12.95 -0.35 1.99
C ALA A 221 12.34 0.80 2.80
N GLU A 222 13.01 1.93 2.87
CA GLU A 222 12.53 3.11 3.58
C GLU A 222 11.30 3.70 2.87
N GLY A 223 10.22 3.95 3.60
CA GLY A 223 8.96 4.44 3.04
C GLY A 223 8.39 3.55 1.91
N PHE A 224 8.77 2.27 1.88
CA PHE A 224 8.43 1.33 0.81
C PHE A 224 8.90 1.73 -0.59
N GLY A 225 9.77 2.73 -0.75
CA GLY A 225 10.24 3.25 -2.04
C GLY A 225 11.69 2.90 -2.36
N ALA A 226 12.12 3.19 -3.60
CA ALA A 226 13.50 3.03 -4.08
C ALA A 226 13.96 4.24 -4.90
N ARG A 227 13.94 5.44 -4.30
CA ARG A 227 14.23 6.73 -4.98
C ARG A 227 15.52 6.72 -5.80
N ALA A 228 16.61 6.17 -5.25
CA ALA A 228 17.88 6.10 -5.96
C ALA A 228 17.79 5.30 -7.27
N ALA A 229 16.95 4.26 -7.31
CA ALA A 229 16.72 3.49 -8.53
C ALA A 229 15.76 4.21 -9.50
N GLU A 230 14.81 4.98 -8.99
CA GLU A 230 13.95 5.84 -9.81
C GLU A 230 14.79 6.91 -10.53
N ASP A 231 15.76 7.50 -9.85
CA ASP A 231 16.66 8.51 -10.43
C ASP A 231 17.52 7.93 -11.59
N VAL A 232 17.86 6.63 -11.53
CA VAL A 232 18.56 5.93 -12.63
C VAL A 232 17.68 5.86 -13.88
N LEU A 233 16.37 5.74 -13.72
CA LEU A 233 15.41 5.54 -14.81
C LEU A 233 15.02 6.85 -15.52
N ARG A 234 14.92 7.95 -14.78
CA ARG A 234 14.37 9.22 -15.31
C ARG A 234 15.17 9.77 -16.47
N GLY A 235 14.46 10.14 -17.54
CA GLY A 235 15.03 10.72 -18.77
C GLY A 235 15.71 9.73 -19.68
N GLN A 236 15.78 8.44 -19.30
CA GLN A 236 16.49 7.41 -20.07
C GLN A 236 15.55 6.68 -21.04
N GLU A 237 16.13 6.15 -22.12
CA GLU A 237 15.43 5.22 -23.01
C GLU A 237 15.29 3.85 -22.32
N ALA A 238 14.10 3.26 -22.38
CA ALA A 238 13.83 1.97 -21.76
C ALA A 238 14.66 0.85 -22.42
N SER A 239 15.46 0.15 -21.61
CA SER A 239 16.31 -0.96 -22.06
C SER A 239 16.52 -1.99 -20.96
N GLU A 240 16.88 -3.23 -21.36
CA GLU A 240 17.19 -4.30 -20.40
C GLU A 240 18.39 -3.97 -19.51
N ASP A 241 19.38 -3.25 -20.04
CA ASP A 241 20.57 -2.82 -19.28
C ASP A 241 20.19 -1.75 -18.25
N LEU A 242 19.33 -0.79 -18.62
CA LEU A 242 18.79 0.21 -17.70
C LEU A 242 17.99 -0.44 -16.57
N PHE A 243 17.13 -1.42 -16.90
CA PHE A 243 16.34 -2.14 -15.90
C PHE A 243 17.24 -2.95 -14.95
N ALA A 244 18.33 -3.55 -15.47
CA ALA A 244 19.29 -4.28 -14.65
C ALA A 244 20.03 -3.34 -13.68
N GLU A 245 20.40 -2.15 -14.12
CA GLU A 245 21.06 -1.16 -13.26
C GLU A 245 20.12 -0.62 -12.18
N ALA A 246 18.90 -0.20 -12.53
CA ALA A 246 17.91 0.24 -11.55
C ALA A 246 17.58 -0.88 -10.53
N ALA A 247 17.47 -2.12 -10.99
CA ALA A 247 17.24 -3.29 -10.14
C ALA A 247 18.42 -3.54 -9.17
N ARG A 248 19.65 -3.39 -9.62
CA ARG A 248 20.84 -3.49 -8.78
C ARG A 248 20.81 -2.44 -7.67
N VAL A 249 20.54 -1.17 -8.02
CA VAL A 249 20.43 -0.06 -7.07
C VAL A 249 19.29 -0.29 -6.07
N SER A 250 18.12 -0.81 -6.52
CA SER A 250 17.01 -1.20 -5.64
C SER A 250 17.44 -2.22 -4.58
N GLY A 251 18.12 -3.30 -5.00
CA GLY A 251 18.61 -4.32 -4.07
C GLY A 251 19.65 -3.80 -3.07
N GLU A 252 20.53 -2.89 -3.50
CA GLU A 252 21.53 -2.27 -2.63
C GLU A 252 20.91 -1.31 -1.60
N SER A 253 19.82 -0.64 -1.94
CA SER A 253 19.09 0.26 -1.02
C SER A 253 18.33 -0.49 0.08
N CYS A 254 18.02 -1.77 -0.12
CA CYS A 254 17.27 -2.58 0.83
C CYS A 254 18.07 -2.93 2.10
N ARG A 255 17.34 -3.03 3.23
CA ARG A 255 17.90 -3.41 4.55
C ARG A 255 17.10 -4.58 5.16
N PRO A 256 16.98 -5.73 4.45
CA PRO A 256 16.23 -6.86 4.98
C PRO A 256 16.91 -7.48 6.18
N THR A 257 16.11 -8.09 7.05
CA THR A 257 16.58 -9.00 8.11
C THR A 257 16.43 -10.44 7.69
N ALA A 258 17.37 -11.30 8.09
CA ALA A 258 17.24 -12.73 7.90
C ALA A 258 16.15 -13.30 8.81
N ASP A 259 15.32 -14.16 8.27
CA ASP A 259 14.26 -14.87 9.00
C ASP A 259 13.99 -16.25 8.39
N GLN A 260 12.89 -16.91 8.80
CA GLN A 260 12.47 -18.21 8.25
C GLN A 260 12.14 -18.19 6.76
N ARG A 261 11.98 -17.02 6.15
CA ARG A 261 11.65 -16.83 4.73
C ARG A 261 12.88 -16.69 3.85
N GLY A 262 14.03 -16.27 4.40
CA GLY A 262 15.26 -16.18 3.65
C GLY A 262 16.38 -15.40 4.33
N SER A 263 17.59 -15.55 3.78
CA SER A 263 18.76 -14.76 4.19
C SER A 263 18.67 -13.32 3.68
N VAL A 264 19.52 -12.44 4.21
CA VAL A 264 19.64 -11.04 3.74
C VAL A 264 19.98 -11.01 2.25
N GLU A 265 20.95 -11.82 1.82
CA GLU A 265 21.43 -11.88 0.43
C GLU A 265 20.31 -12.35 -0.50
N TYR A 266 19.56 -13.37 -0.10
CA TYR A 266 18.43 -13.88 -0.87
C TYR A 266 17.34 -12.83 -1.06
N LYS A 267 16.96 -12.13 0.00
CA LYS A 267 15.93 -11.08 -0.06
C LYS A 267 16.39 -9.88 -0.93
N ARG A 268 17.67 -9.48 -0.85
CA ARG A 268 18.24 -8.46 -1.74
C ARG A 268 18.24 -8.89 -3.19
N HIS A 269 18.64 -10.14 -3.46
CA HIS A 269 18.58 -10.70 -4.80
C HIS A 269 17.15 -10.70 -5.35
N LEU A 270 16.17 -11.10 -4.54
CA LEU A 270 14.77 -11.05 -4.93
C LEU A 270 14.30 -9.60 -5.21
N ALA A 271 14.66 -8.62 -4.36
CA ALA A 271 14.33 -7.22 -4.59
C ALA A 271 14.84 -6.75 -5.96
N SER A 272 16.09 -7.08 -6.32
CA SER A 272 16.64 -6.77 -7.65
C SER A 272 15.88 -7.47 -8.76
N GLU A 273 15.72 -8.78 -8.69
CA GLU A 273 15.10 -9.56 -9.77
C GLU A 273 13.62 -9.17 -10.00
N LEU A 274 12.86 -8.95 -8.91
CA LEU A 274 11.47 -8.55 -9.01
C LEU A 274 11.33 -7.12 -9.54
N THR A 275 12.22 -6.19 -9.15
CA THR A 275 12.25 -4.83 -9.70
C THR A 275 12.47 -4.87 -11.22
N LYS A 276 13.42 -5.67 -11.70
CA LYS A 276 13.66 -5.83 -13.14
C LYS A 276 12.43 -6.35 -13.88
N ARG A 277 11.74 -7.35 -13.32
CA ARG A 277 10.52 -7.92 -13.92
C ARG A 277 9.37 -6.92 -13.92
N ALA A 278 9.16 -6.23 -12.79
CA ALA A 278 8.11 -5.22 -12.67
C ALA A 278 8.31 -4.07 -13.67
N LEU A 279 9.55 -3.58 -13.83
CA LEU A 279 9.90 -2.53 -14.80
C LEU A 279 9.61 -2.97 -16.23
N ARG A 280 10.05 -4.18 -16.63
CA ARG A 280 9.78 -4.72 -17.98
C ARG A 280 8.28 -4.74 -18.28
N ARG A 281 7.47 -5.28 -17.36
CA ARG A 281 6.02 -5.36 -17.53
C ARG A 281 5.36 -3.97 -17.51
N ALA A 282 5.83 -3.05 -16.67
CA ALA A 282 5.31 -1.69 -16.61
C ALA A 282 5.56 -0.94 -17.92
N VAL A 283 6.77 -1.00 -18.46
CA VAL A 283 7.12 -0.37 -19.76
C VAL A 283 6.35 -1.03 -20.90
N GLU A 284 6.20 -2.36 -20.93
CA GLU A 284 5.39 -3.05 -21.94
C GLU A 284 3.94 -2.57 -21.93
N ARG A 285 3.35 -2.35 -20.75
CA ARG A 285 1.99 -1.83 -20.61
C ARG A 285 1.87 -0.36 -21.02
N ALA A 286 2.83 0.46 -20.62
CA ALA A 286 2.89 1.87 -21.03
C ALA A 286 2.98 2.02 -22.56
N SER A 287 3.77 1.18 -23.23
CA SER A 287 3.94 1.20 -24.69
C SER A 287 2.70 0.70 -25.47
N LYS A 288 1.81 -0.07 -24.84
CA LYS A 288 0.56 -0.56 -25.47
C LYS A 288 -0.62 0.39 -25.28
N GLY A 289 -0.56 1.29 -24.30
CA GLY A 289 -1.58 2.30 -24.02
C GLY A 289 -1.29 3.67 -24.63
N ALA A 290 -0.17 3.80 -25.36
CA ALA A 290 0.26 5.04 -26.01
C ALA A 290 -0.29 5.19 -27.43
#